data_de86f6ef2deb049d6d7b1b1ba2779adf
#
_entry.id   de86f6ef2deb049d6d7b1b1ba2779adf
#
_cell.length_a   1.000
_cell.length_b   1.000
_cell.length_c   1.000
_cell.angle_alpha   90.00
_cell.angle_beta   90.00
_cell.angle_gamma   90.00
#
_symmetry.space_group_name_H-M   'P 1'
#
loop_
_entity.id
_entity.type
_entity.pdbx_description
1 polymer ?
#
loop_
_entity_poly.entity_id
_entity_poly.type
_entity_poly.pdbx_seq_one_letter_code
_entity_poly.pdbx_strand_id
1 'polypeptide(L)'
;MKFSVFQVSRLGGREINEDRMGYSYTSAAGLFLVADGMGGHPEGEVASQLTLQVMSAMFQDEAQPELPDCGLFLTHAVSAAHRQILRYAREKSMADAPRTTIVAAIVQGGAITWIHCGDSRLYLVREGQLLARTRDHSMVEKRLSARTGENVQQFTNRNVLYTCLGSPSRPMFEVAGPVVLQQGDRLLLCSDGLWSSLSDAEIVRKLSGQPVSSAVPDLVDSALRFAGHNSDNVTAIALEWETPDGADHQHNRVAFDTVSENAFAPTVRGGLPGYEPESTAGQSAEPADDAGANTTGSVTARRV
;
A
#
# COMPACT_ATOMS: atom_id res chain seq x y z
N MET A 1 -20.04 1.76 3.92
CA MET A 1 -19.27 2.36 2.81
C MET A 1 -19.39 1.51 1.57
N LYS A 2 -19.30 2.11 0.36
CA LYS A 2 -19.34 1.39 -0.91
C LYS A 2 -18.19 1.86 -1.78
N PHE A 3 -17.41 0.94 -2.34
CA PHE A 3 -16.26 1.22 -3.20
C PHE A 3 -15.96 0.04 -4.13
N SER A 4 -15.33 0.32 -5.25
CA SER A 4 -14.70 -0.69 -6.11
C SER A 4 -13.20 -0.66 -5.92
N VAL A 5 -12.53 -1.82 -5.92
CA VAL A 5 -11.08 -1.91 -5.82
C VAL A 5 -10.53 -2.83 -6.91
N PHE A 6 -9.38 -2.45 -7.47
CA PHE A 6 -8.65 -3.29 -8.40
C PHE A 6 -7.14 -3.15 -8.16
N GLN A 7 -6.42 -4.28 -8.30
CA GLN A 7 -4.98 -4.31 -8.04
C GLN A 7 -4.25 -5.17 -9.08
N VAL A 8 -3.04 -4.74 -9.44
CA VAL A 8 -2.14 -5.46 -10.37
C VAL A 8 -0.72 -5.30 -9.88
N SER A 9 0.05 -6.39 -9.92
CA SER A 9 1.51 -6.38 -9.77
C SER A 9 2.14 -7.16 -10.91
N ARG A 10 3.23 -6.65 -11.45
CA ARG A 10 4.00 -7.25 -12.54
C ARG A 10 5.49 -7.22 -12.21
N LEU A 11 6.16 -8.30 -12.59
CA LEU A 11 7.60 -8.47 -12.41
C LEU A 11 8.42 -7.44 -13.19
N GLY A 12 7.92 -7.02 -14.37
CA GLY A 12 8.69 -6.19 -15.28
C GLY A 12 9.93 -6.88 -15.82
N GLY A 13 11.02 -6.15 -15.91
CA GLY A 13 12.33 -6.65 -16.37
C GLY A 13 13.22 -7.22 -15.26
N ARG A 14 12.73 -7.34 -14.04
CA ARG A 14 13.46 -7.86 -12.87
C ARG A 14 13.37 -9.38 -12.79
N GLU A 15 14.29 -10.00 -12.05
CA GLU A 15 14.25 -11.45 -11.75
C GLU A 15 13.32 -11.78 -10.60
N ILE A 16 13.18 -10.86 -9.64
CA ILE A 16 12.34 -11.01 -8.44
C ILE A 16 11.36 -9.82 -8.37
N ASN A 17 10.15 -10.12 -7.95
CA ASN A 17 9.19 -9.07 -7.61
C ASN A 17 9.30 -8.79 -6.11
N GLU A 18 9.90 -7.64 -5.77
CA GLU A 18 10.07 -7.18 -4.38
C GLU A 18 8.91 -6.31 -3.91
N ASP A 19 8.00 -5.92 -4.83
CA ASP A 19 6.77 -5.20 -4.49
C ASP A 19 5.76 -6.10 -3.80
N ARG A 20 5.06 -5.56 -2.81
CA ARG A 20 3.88 -6.17 -2.20
C ARG A 20 2.76 -5.14 -2.09
N MET A 21 1.55 -5.61 -2.26
CA MET A 21 0.35 -4.81 -2.05
C MET A 21 -0.76 -5.65 -1.46
N GLY A 22 -1.75 -4.99 -0.89
CA GLY A 22 -2.93 -5.63 -0.38
C GLY A 22 -3.91 -4.64 0.23
N TYR A 23 -5.08 -5.17 0.59
CA TYR A 23 -6.08 -4.42 1.33
C TYR A 23 -6.78 -5.33 2.34
N SER A 24 -7.27 -4.70 3.40
CA SER A 24 -8.12 -5.32 4.41
C SER A 24 -9.27 -4.39 4.71
N TYR A 25 -10.43 -4.92 5.07
CA TYR A 25 -11.58 -4.07 5.38
C TYR A 25 -12.50 -4.71 6.42
N THR A 26 -13.25 -3.85 7.10
CA THR A 26 -14.38 -4.16 7.96
C THR A 26 -15.66 -3.59 7.35
N SER A 27 -16.78 -3.69 8.04
CA SER A 27 -18.02 -3.00 7.63
C SER A 27 -17.90 -1.47 7.59
N ALA A 28 -16.92 -0.87 8.30
CA ALA A 28 -16.81 0.58 8.48
C ALA A 28 -15.47 1.20 8.06
N ALA A 29 -14.39 0.40 7.97
CA ALA A 29 -13.07 0.88 7.63
C ALA A 29 -12.40 0.02 6.54
N GLY A 30 -11.49 0.61 5.75
CA GLY A 30 -10.66 -0.08 4.77
C GLY A 30 -9.22 0.38 4.85
N LEU A 31 -8.28 -0.57 4.87
CA LEU A 31 -6.84 -0.35 4.79
C LEU A 31 -6.33 -0.78 3.42
N PHE A 32 -5.55 0.06 2.75
CA PHE A 32 -4.92 -0.17 1.44
C PHE A 32 -3.42 0.08 1.56
N LEU A 33 -2.58 -0.80 0.97
CA LEU A 33 -1.14 -0.82 1.17
C LEU A 33 -0.40 -1.12 -0.12
N VAL A 34 0.71 -0.40 -0.36
CA VAL A 34 1.76 -0.77 -1.33
C VAL A 34 3.11 -0.58 -0.65
N ALA A 35 3.96 -1.58 -0.71
CA ALA A 35 5.33 -1.57 -0.22
C ALA A 35 6.26 -2.06 -1.33
N ASP A 36 7.29 -1.29 -1.62
CA ASP A 36 8.29 -1.53 -2.65
C ASP A 36 9.61 -1.91 -1.96
N GLY A 37 10.05 -3.16 -2.16
CA GLY A 37 11.28 -3.69 -1.60
C GLY A 37 12.50 -3.15 -2.33
N MET A 38 13.51 -2.71 -1.58
CA MET A 38 14.67 -2.04 -2.17
C MET A 38 15.73 -3.03 -2.66
N GLY A 39 15.80 -3.28 -3.97
CA GLY A 39 16.72 -4.21 -4.63
C GLY A 39 18.23 -3.91 -4.46
N GLY A 40 18.63 -2.80 -3.83
CA GLY A 40 19.99 -2.52 -3.44
C GLY A 40 20.39 -3.08 -2.07
N HIS A 41 19.47 -3.74 -1.38
CA HIS A 41 19.61 -4.35 -0.06
C HIS A 41 19.17 -5.81 -0.11
N PRO A 42 19.64 -6.66 0.85
CA PRO A 42 19.24 -8.07 0.84
C PRO A 42 17.75 -8.24 1.15
N GLU A 43 17.11 -9.20 0.49
CA GLU A 43 15.75 -9.66 0.80
C GLU A 43 14.69 -8.53 0.85
N GLY A 44 14.65 -7.63 -0.16
CA GLY A 44 13.68 -6.54 -0.25
C GLY A 44 12.24 -7.04 -0.26
N GLU A 45 11.99 -8.19 -0.91
CA GLU A 45 10.70 -8.88 -0.93
C GLU A 45 10.23 -9.34 0.46
N VAL A 46 11.16 -9.64 1.37
CA VAL A 46 10.86 -9.98 2.75
C VAL A 46 10.46 -8.74 3.53
N ALA A 47 11.17 -7.62 3.33
CA ALA A 47 10.83 -6.37 4.00
C ALA A 47 9.43 -5.87 3.63
N SER A 48 9.10 -5.87 2.33
CA SER A 48 7.77 -5.49 1.83
C SER A 48 6.68 -6.43 2.35
N GLN A 49 6.96 -7.76 2.37
CA GLN A 49 6.02 -8.76 2.89
C GLN A 49 5.77 -8.60 4.39
N LEU A 50 6.81 -8.43 5.21
CA LEU A 50 6.69 -8.20 6.65
C LEU A 50 5.89 -6.92 6.95
N THR A 51 6.11 -5.87 6.16
CA THR A 51 5.39 -4.61 6.31
C THR A 51 3.89 -4.80 6.13
N LEU A 52 3.48 -5.49 5.06
CA LEU A 52 2.06 -5.77 4.83
C LEU A 52 1.46 -6.65 5.92
N GLN A 53 2.17 -7.71 6.33
CA GLN A 53 1.67 -8.64 7.35
C GLN A 53 1.45 -7.94 8.69
N VAL A 54 2.41 -7.14 9.15
CA VAL A 54 2.28 -6.40 10.42
C VAL A 54 1.13 -5.42 10.36
N MET A 55 1.06 -4.59 9.31
CA MET A 55 0.04 -3.55 9.22
C MET A 55 -1.37 -4.13 9.08
N SER A 56 -1.54 -5.21 8.31
CA SER A 56 -2.85 -5.86 8.16
C SER A 56 -3.27 -6.61 9.41
N ALA A 57 -2.34 -7.27 10.13
CA ALA A 57 -2.65 -7.95 11.39
C ALA A 57 -3.11 -6.94 12.46
N MET A 58 -2.40 -5.82 12.60
CA MET A 58 -2.81 -4.74 13.51
C MET A 58 -4.18 -4.17 13.13
N PHE A 59 -4.44 -3.98 11.82
CA PHE A 59 -5.75 -3.48 11.38
C PHE A 59 -6.87 -4.46 11.72
N GLN A 60 -6.68 -5.76 11.52
CA GLN A 60 -7.66 -6.79 11.86
C GLN A 60 -7.93 -6.87 13.37
N ASP A 61 -6.92 -6.59 14.19
CA ASP A 61 -7.04 -6.58 15.64
C ASP A 61 -7.72 -5.30 16.16
N GLU A 62 -7.34 -4.13 15.65
CA GLU A 62 -7.75 -2.84 16.20
C GLU A 62 -9.04 -2.28 15.58
N ALA A 63 -9.34 -2.58 14.29
CA ALA A 63 -10.54 -2.07 13.60
C ALA A 63 -11.79 -2.91 13.92
N GLN A 64 -12.47 -2.63 15.03
CA GLN A 64 -13.60 -3.38 15.55
C GLN A 64 -14.89 -2.54 15.69
N PRO A 65 -15.62 -2.19 14.62
CA PRO A 65 -15.30 -2.26 13.18
C PRO A 65 -14.55 -1.03 12.68
N GLU A 66 -14.27 -0.05 13.52
CA GLU A 66 -13.65 1.24 13.24
C GLU A 66 -12.39 1.42 14.08
N LEU A 67 -11.45 2.21 13.55
CA LEU A 67 -10.28 2.67 14.28
C LEU A 67 -10.65 3.93 15.07
N PRO A 68 -10.22 4.06 16.34
CA PRO A 68 -10.43 5.29 17.11
C PRO A 68 -9.75 6.52 16.50
N ASP A 69 -8.56 6.33 15.91
CA ASP A 69 -7.77 7.37 15.23
C ASP A 69 -6.94 6.74 14.11
N CYS A 70 -7.33 7.03 12.86
CA CYS A 70 -6.67 6.49 11.67
C CYS A 70 -5.20 6.95 11.54
N GLY A 71 -4.89 8.21 11.89
CA GLY A 71 -3.54 8.76 11.79
C GLY A 71 -2.60 8.14 12.83
N LEU A 72 -3.08 7.99 14.05
CA LEU A 72 -2.33 7.34 15.13
C LEU A 72 -2.09 5.87 14.82
N PHE A 73 -3.11 5.16 14.36
CA PHE A 73 -3.00 3.77 13.89
C PHE A 73 -1.91 3.62 12.83
N LEU A 74 -1.98 4.41 11.74
CA LEU A 74 -1.00 4.36 10.66
C LEU A 74 0.43 4.60 11.16
N THR A 75 0.61 5.57 12.07
CA THR A 75 1.90 5.88 12.70
C THR A 75 2.45 4.68 13.51
N HIS A 76 1.58 4.05 14.30
CA HIS A 76 1.95 2.88 15.11
C HIS A 76 2.27 1.68 14.24
N ALA A 77 1.45 1.41 13.23
CA ALA A 77 1.58 0.26 12.34
C ALA A 77 2.87 0.33 11.50
N VAL A 78 3.19 1.50 10.91
CA VAL A 78 4.46 1.73 10.19
C VAL A 78 5.66 1.58 11.11
N SER A 79 5.58 2.11 12.34
CA SER A 79 6.65 1.96 13.33
C SER A 79 6.82 0.51 13.78
N ALA A 80 5.74 -0.25 13.90
CA ALA A 80 5.78 -1.68 14.22
C ALA A 80 6.40 -2.50 13.08
N ALA A 81 6.01 -2.22 11.83
CA ALA A 81 6.60 -2.85 10.64
C ALA A 81 8.11 -2.62 10.57
N HIS A 82 8.56 -1.37 10.77
CA HIS A 82 9.99 -1.06 10.83
C HIS A 82 10.73 -1.88 11.90
N ARG A 83 10.20 -1.96 13.11
CA ARG A 83 10.80 -2.77 14.19
C ARG A 83 10.84 -4.25 13.85
N GLN A 84 9.80 -4.77 13.18
CA GLN A 84 9.75 -6.17 12.78
C GLN A 84 10.80 -6.51 11.72
N ILE A 85 11.05 -5.64 10.75
CA ILE A 85 12.14 -5.82 9.77
C ILE A 85 13.51 -5.87 10.47
N LEU A 86 13.77 -4.94 11.41
CA LEU A 86 15.03 -4.93 12.17
C LEU A 86 15.17 -6.14 13.09
N ARG A 87 14.06 -6.65 13.64
CA ARG A 87 14.03 -7.89 14.42
C ARG A 87 14.41 -9.09 13.55
N TYR A 88 13.78 -9.22 12.37
CA TYR A 88 14.09 -10.25 11.39
C TYR A 88 15.58 -10.27 11.02
N ALA A 89 16.16 -9.12 10.70
CA ALA A 89 17.59 -9.02 10.36
C ALA A 89 18.50 -9.50 11.51
N ARG A 90 18.17 -9.15 12.75
CA ARG A 90 18.92 -9.60 13.95
C ARG A 90 18.82 -11.11 14.14
N GLU A 91 17.63 -11.68 14.04
CA GLU A 91 17.38 -13.12 14.20
C GLU A 91 18.13 -13.94 13.13
N LYS A 92 18.24 -13.38 11.92
CA LYS A 92 19.02 -13.97 10.81
C LYS A 92 20.50 -13.63 10.83
N SER A 93 20.99 -12.85 11.81
CA SER A 93 22.36 -12.38 11.89
C SER A 93 22.86 -11.69 10.60
N MET A 94 21.98 -10.94 9.95
CA MET A 94 22.28 -10.22 8.70
C MET A 94 23.19 -9.03 8.97
N ALA A 95 24.15 -8.79 8.08
CA ALA A 95 25.06 -7.65 8.16
C ALA A 95 24.36 -6.32 7.81
N ASP A 96 23.38 -6.35 6.91
CA ASP A 96 22.50 -5.24 6.57
C ASP A 96 21.04 -5.73 6.59
N ALA A 97 20.13 -4.89 7.06
CA ALA A 97 18.71 -5.25 7.16
C ALA A 97 18.02 -5.07 5.80
N PRO A 98 17.03 -5.91 5.49
CA PRO A 98 16.12 -5.69 4.38
C PRO A 98 15.44 -4.31 4.48
N ARG A 99 15.13 -3.71 3.32
CA ARG A 99 14.51 -2.38 3.28
C ARG A 99 13.34 -2.34 2.33
N THR A 100 12.38 -1.47 2.67
CA THR A 100 11.21 -1.25 1.82
C THR A 100 10.67 0.17 2.01
N THR A 101 9.97 0.66 0.99
CA THR A 101 9.08 1.80 1.11
C THR A 101 7.74 1.37 1.70
N ILE A 102 6.87 2.31 2.00
CA ILE A 102 5.45 2.10 2.28
C ILE A 102 4.62 3.31 1.88
N VAL A 103 3.51 3.07 1.24
CA VAL A 103 2.38 3.99 1.15
C VAL A 103 1.13 3.24 1.58
N ALA A 104 0.40 3.81 2.52
CA ALA A 104 -0.79 3.20 3.09
C ALA A 104 -1.91 4.22 3.30
N ALA A 105 -3.15 3.79 3.15
CA ALA A 105 -4.33 4.62 3.33
C ALA A 105 -5.42 3.89 4.13
N ILE A 106 -6.08 4.62 5.03
CA ILE A 106 -7.31 4.22 5.70
C ILE A 106 -8.46 5.03 5.13
N VAL A 107 -9.51 4.33 4.72
CA VAL A 107 -10.81 4.93 4.37
C VAL A 107 -11.80 4.56 5.46
N GLN A 108 -12.32 5.55 6.17
CA GLN A 108 -13.26 5.37 7.29
C GLN A 108 -14.14 6.61 7.42
N GLY A 109 -15.43 6.43 7.74
CA GLY A 109 -16.37 7.54 7.95
C GLY A 109 -16.50 8.47 6.74
N GLY A 110 -16.35 7.98 5.51
CA GLY A 110 -16.39 8.80 4.30
C GLY A 110 -15.17 9.70 4.10
N ALA A 111 -14.08 9.46 4.81
CA ALA A 111 -12.84 10.22 4.66
C ALA A 111 -11.64 9.29 4.48
N ILE A 112 -10.57 9.83 3.89
CA ILE A 112 -9.28 9.14 3.73
C ILE A 112 -8.20 9.81 4.56
N THR A 113 -7.41 8.98 5.26
CA THR A 113 -6.15 9.35 5.92
C THR A 113 -5.05 8.45 5.38
N TRP A 114 -3.88 8.99 5.07
CA TRP A 114 -2.78 8.21 4.52
C TRP A 114 -1.45 8.53 5.18
N ILE A 115 -0.49 7.60 5.01
CA ILE A 115 0.90 7.71 5.45
C ILE A 115 1.81 7.21 4.34
N HIS A 116 3.02 7.78 4.24
CA HIS A 116 4.05 7.22 3.37
C HIS A 116 5.45 7.38 3.97
N CYS A 117 6.35 6.49 3.56
CA CYS A 117 7.77 6.51 3.83
C CYS A 117 8.51 5.95 2.61
N GLY A 118 9.29 6.78 1.93
CA GLY A 118 9.92 6.45 0.66
C GLY A 118 9.30 7.19 -0.51
N ASP A 119 9.27 6.58 -1.69
CA ASP A 119 8.82 7.16 -2.96
C ASP A 119 7.69 6.38 -3.65
N SER A 120 7.14 5.35 -3.00
CA SER A 120 5.83 4.84 -3.38
C SER A 120 4.78 5.92 -3.17
N ARG A 121 3.87 6.08 -4.14
CA ARG A 121 2.98 7.24 -4.19
C ARG A 121 1.51 6.89 -4.00
N LEU A 122 0.79 7.83 -3.38
CA LEU A 122 -0.67 7.92 -3.40
C LEU A 122 -1.10 9.10 -4.26
N TYR A 123 -2.09 8.87 -5.11
CA TYR A 123 -2.80 9.88 -5.89
C TYR A 123 -4.27 9.87 -5.47
N LEU A 124 -4.81 11.04 -5.15
CA LEU A 124 -6.25 11.28 -4.97
C LEU A 124 -6.76 12.13 -6.11
N VAL A 125 -7.69 11.61 -6.88
CA VAL A 125 -8.24 12.24 -8.08
C VAL A 125 -9.74 12.45 -7.92
N ARG A 126 -10.19 13.67 -8.17
CA ARG A 126 -11.59 14.10 -8.16
C ARG A 126 -11.91 14.79 -9.47
N GLU A 127 -12.99 14.39 -10.14
CA GLU A 127 -13.48 15.01 -11.39
C GLU A 127 -12.38 15.19 -12.46
N GLY A 128 -11.48 14.20 -12.57
CA GLY A 128 -10.38 14.25 -13.52
C GLY A 128 -9.24 15.19 -13.14
N GLN A 129 -9.23 15.74 -11.94
CA GLN A 129 -8.19 16.61 -11.42
C GLN A 129 -7.41 15.94 -10.29
N LEU A 130 -6.10 16.17 -10.24
CA LEU A 130 -5.26 15.73 -9.13
C LEU A 130 -5.54 16.59 -7.90
N LEU A 131 -6.21 16.02 -6.90
CA LEU A 131 -6.53 16.70 -5.65
C LEU A 131 -5.36 16.64 -4.66
N ALA A 132 -4.70 15.49 -4.54
CA ALA A 132 -3.54 15.29 -3.68
C ALA A 132 -2.62 14.21 -4.25
N ARG A 133 -1.32 14.34 -3.97
CA ARG A 133 -0.28 13.35 -4.23
C ARG A 133 0.76 13.41 -3.12
N THR A 134 1.28 12.26 -2.69
CA THR A 134 2.45 12.18 -1.79
C THR A 134 3.69 12.77 -2.46
N ARG A 135 4.61 13.29 -1.64
CA ARG A 135 5.93 13.78 -2.09
C ARG A 135 6.99 12.74 -1.76
N ASP A 136 7.84 12.43 -2.73
CA ASP A 136 8.87 11.42 -2.56
C ASP A 136 9.86 11.82 -1.46
N HIS A 137 10.21 10.89 -0.62
CA HIS A 137 11.30 11.03 0.34
C HIS A 137 12.66 10.79 -0.33
N SER A 138 12.87 11.37 -1.52
CA SER A 138 14.12 11.29 -2.27
C SER A 138 14.99 12.52 -2.05
N MET A 139 16.32 12.34 -2.21
CA MET A 139 17.27 13.45 -2.10
C MET A 139 17.03 14.52 -3.16
N VAL A 140 16.50 14.14 -4.32
CA VAL A 140 16.17 15.07 -5.42
C VAL A 140 14.98 15.95 -5.02
N GLU A 141 13.89 15.34 -4.55
CA GLU A 141 12.68 16.08 -4.12
C GLU A 141 12.99 17.02 -2.95
N LYS A 142 13.81 16.58 -1.99
CA LYS A 142 14.26 17.40 -0.85
C LYS A 142 15.00 18.66 -1.30
N ARG A 143 15.83 18.57 -2.33
CA ARG A 143 16.59 19.72 -2.86
C ARG A 143 15.72 20.65 -3.70
N LEU A 144 14.81 20.10 -4.51
CA LEU A 144 13.83 20.90 -5.25
C LEU A 144 12.98 21.75 -4.30
N SER A 145 12.56 21.19 -3.17
CA SER A 145 11.77 21.88 -2.15
C SER A 145 12.56 22.95 -1.41
N ALA A 146 13.86 22.78 -1.22
CA ALA A 146 14.72 23.71 -0.47
C ALA A 146 15.06 25.01 -1.23
N ARG A 147 14.64 25.16 -2.52
CA ARG A 147 14.95 26.33 -3.38
C ARG A 147 16.44 26.72 -3.42
N THR A 148 17.34 25.80 -3.17
CA THR A 148 18.76 26.05 -3.34
C THR A 148 19.01 26.11 -4.85
N GLY A 149 19.44 27.29 -5.34
CA GLY A 149 19.67 27.57 -6.77
C GLY A 149 20.78 26.73 -7.43
N GLU A 150 21.03 25.54 -6.91
CA GLU A 150 21.95 24.56 -7.47
C GLU A 150 21.32 23.86 -8.68
N ASN A 151 22.12 23.68 -9.70
CA ASN A 151 21.74 23.10 -10.99
C ASN A 151 21.30 21.63 -10.78
N VAL A 152 19.99 21.40 -10.68
CA VAL A 152 19.36 20.07 -10.42
C VAL A 152 19.73 19.03 -11.50
N GLN A 153 20.22 19.48 -12.67
CA GLN A 153 20.62 18.62 -13.79
C GLN A 153 21.86 17.73 -13.49
N GLN A 154 22.59 17.96 -12.41
CA GLN A 154 23.78 17.16 -12.06
C GLN A 154 23.47 15.91 -11.21
N PHE A 155 22.23 15.71 -10.77
CA PHE A 155 21.87 14.57 -9.94
C PHE A 155 21.18 13.48 -10.75
N THR A 156 21.99 12.57 -11.25
CA THR A 156 21.59 11.42 -12.09
C THR A 156 20.83 10.33 -11.33
N ASN A 157 20.80 10.36 -10.00
CA ASN A 157 20.26 9.25 -9.21
C ASN A 157 18.98 9.68 -8.45
N ARG A 158 17.81 9.50 -9.08
CA ARG A 158 16.49 9.79 -8.50
C ARG A 158 16.13 8.81 -7.37
N ASN A 159 16.78 7.64 -7.34
CA ASN A 159 16.44 6.52 -6.47
C ASN A 159 17.13 6.57 -5.09
N VAL A 160 17.82 7.67 -4.74
CA VAL A 160 18.42 7.80 -3.41
C VAL A 160 17.39 8.35 -2.45
N LEU A 161 16.82 7.45 -1.65
CA LEU A 161 15.89 7.80 -0.59
C LEU A 161 16.65 8.24 0.67
N TYR A 162 16.13 9.24 1.39
CA TYR A 162 16.68 9.64 2.68
C TYR A 162 15.99 8.96 3.87
N THR A 163 14.91 8.21 3.63
CA THR A 163 14.19 7.42 4.62
C THR A 163 13.47 6.23 3.97
N CYS A 164 13.47 5.10 4.67
CA CYS A 164 12.76 3.86 4.33
C CYS A 164 12.58 3.01 5.60
N LEU A 165 11.73 2.00 5.54
CA LEU A 165 11.63 1.00 6.60
C LEU A 165 12.82 0.04 6.55
N GLY A 166 13.24 -0.49 7.70
CA GLY A 166 14.40 -1.38 7.81
C GLY A 166 15.74 -0.64 7.92
N SER A 167 15.79 0.67 7.70
CA SER A 167 17.04 1.44 7.89
C SER A 167 17.48 1.42 9.36
N PRO A 168 18.79 1.58 9.67
CA PRO A 168 19.26 1.67 11.05
C PRO A 168 18.71 2.89 11.80
N SER A 169 18.38 3.94 11.07
CA SER A 169 17.77 5.17 11.61
C SER A 169 16.26 5.03 11.76
N ARG A 170 15.69 5.75 12.72
CA ARG A 170 14.22 5.85 12.82
C ARG A 170 13.66 6.41 11.51
N PRO A 171 12.67 5.75 10.89
CA PRO A 171 12.08 6.23 9.65
C PRO A 171 11.34 7.55 9.86
N MET A 172 11.49 8.45 8.90
CA MET A 172 10.65 9.64 8.78
C MET A 172 9.51 9.30 7.84
N PHE A 173 8.30 9.61 8.24
CA PHE A 173 7.09 9.41 7.44
C PHE A 173 6.18 10.62 7.57
N GLU A 174 5.32 10.81 6.60
CA GLU A 174 4.32 11.87 6.60
C GLU A 174 2.92 11.28 6.68
N VAL A 175 2.10 11.79 7.60
CA VAL A 175 0.68 11.48 7.73
C VAL A 175 -0.11 12.67 7.21
N ALA A 176 -1.11 12.42 6.37
CA ALA A 176 -1.99 13.46 5.84
C ALA A 176 -3.45 13.02 5.83
N GLY A 177 -4.35 13.97 5.77
CA GLY A 177 -5.80 13.79 5.92
C GLY A 177 -6.26 14.19 7.34
N PRO A 178 -7.52 13.92 7.71
CA PRO A 178 -8.53 13.31 6.85
C PRO A 178 -9.00 14.25 5.73
N VAL A 179 -9.20 13.68 4.53
CA VAL A 179 -9.85 14.35 3.40
C VAL A 179 -11.19 13.68 3.14
N VAL A 180 -12.28 14.45 3.16
CA VAL A 180 -13.62 13.93 2.88
C VAL A 180 -13.71 13.49 1.43
N LEU A 181 -14.14 12.23 1.23
CA LEU A 181 -14.36 11.63 -0.08
C LEU A 181 -15.71 12.05 -0.64
N GLN A 182 -15.77 12.21 -1.96
CA GLN A 182 -17.00 12.43 -2.73
C GLN A 182 -17.24 11.26 -3.67
N GLN A 183 -18.49 11.01 -4.02
CA GLN A 183 -18.81 9.95 -4.97
C GLN A 183 -18.05 10.15 -6.29
N GLY A 184 -17.38 9.11 -6.76
CA GLY A 184 -16.53 9.15 -7.96
C GLY A 184 -15.08 9.53 -7.71
N ASP A 185 -14.68 9.86 -6.47
CA ASP A 185 -13.27 10.02 -6.12
C ASP A 185 -12.51 8.72 -6.38
N ARG A 186 -11.28 8.84 -6.88
CA ARG A 186 -10.40 7.72 -7.15
C ARG A 186 -9.07 7.88 -6.44
N LEU A 187 -8.68 6.80 -5.79
CA LEU A 187 -7.37 6.67 -5.17
C LEU A 187 -6.54 5.69 -5.97
N LEU A 188 -5.25 5.99 -6.10
CA LEU A 188 -4.25 5.06 -6.62
C LEU A 188 -3.06 5.05 -5.68
N LEU A 189 -2.65 3.87 -5.22
CA LEU A 189 -1.37 3.64 -4.56
C LEU A 189 -0.50 2.84 -5.51
N CYS A 190 0.76 3.22 -5.69
CA CYS A 190 1.66 2.53 -6.62
C CYS A 190 3.13 2.61 -6.22
N SER A 191 3.93 1.63 -6.67
CA SER A 191 5.39 1.67 -6.61
C SER A 191 5.99 2.59 -7.67
N ASP A 192 7.30 2.82 -7.60
CA ASP A 192 8.04 3.72 -8.49
C ASP A 192 8.05 3.25 -9.94
N GLY A 193 8.00 1.93 -10.20
CA GLY A 193 7.95 1.40 -11.55
C GLY A 193 6.77 1.89 -12.39
N LEU A 194 5.67 2.33 -11.74
CA LEU A 194 4.55 2.94 -12.45
C LEU A 194 4.80 4.42 -12.73
N TRP A 195 5.04 5.23 -11.70
CA TRP A 195 5.09 6.68 -11.83
C TRP A 195 6.41 7.20 -12.43
N SER A 196 7.50 6.42 -12.40
CA SER A 196 8.74 6.78 -13.08
C SER A 196 8.61 6.74 -14.60
N SER A 197 7.66 5.95 -15.09
CA SER A 197 7.40 5.72 -16.52
C SER A 197 6.25 6.57 -17.08
N LEU A 198 5.35 7.05 -16.22
CA LEU A 198 4.17 7.83 -16.63
C LEU A 198 4.13 9.17 -15.91
N SER A 199 3.78 10.23 -16.64
CA SER A 199 3.55 11.55 -16.02
C SER A 199 2.30 11.55 -15.14
N ASP A 200 2.26 12.43 -14.11
CA ASP A 200 1.07 12.61 -13.27
C ASP A 200 -0.18 12.90 -14.12
N ALA A 201 -0.05 13.69 -15.19
CA ALA A 201 -1.17 14.00 -16.10
C ALA A 201 -1.70 12.75 -16.83
N GLU A 202 -0.82 11.84 -17.25
CA GLU A 202 -1.22 10.57 -17.88
C GLU A 202 -1.88 9.64 -16.88
N ILE A 203 -1.33 9.54 -15.66
CA ILE A 203 -1.90 8.74 -14.58
C ILE A 203 -3.32 9.23 -14.27
N VAL A 204 -3.50 10.53 -14.04
CA VAL A 204 -4.81 11.15 -13.75
C VAL A 204 -5.79 10.91 -14.90
N ARG A 205 -5.38 11.16 -16.15
CA ARG A 205 -6.24 10.97 -17.32
C ARG A 205 -6.73 9.52 -17.46
N LYS A 206 -5.81 8.54 -17.32
CA LYS A 206 -6.15 7.12 -17.43
C LYS A 206 -7.02 6.67 -16.26
N LEU A 207 -6.67 7.07 -15.04
CA LEU A 207 -7.41 6.73 -13.84
C LEU A 207 -8.85 7.27 -13.88
N SER A 208 -9.06 8.47 -14.46
CA SER A 208 -10.38 9.12 -14.54
C SER A 208 -11.24 8.64 -15.72
N GLY A 209 -10.61 8.17 -16.80
CA GLY A 209 -11.29 7.91 -18.07
C GLY A 209 -12.12 6.63 -18.12
N GLN A 210 -11.96 5.72 -17.15
CA GLN A 210 -12.57 4.39 -17.18
C GLN A 210 -12.63 3.79 -15.76
N PRO A 211 -13.47 2.77 -15.48
CA PRO A 211 -13.53 2.11 -14.17
C PRO A 211 -12.15 1.61 -13.72
N VAL A 212 -11.89 1.58 -12.42
CA VAL A 212 -10.58 1.16 -11.86
C VAL A 212 -10.16 -0.25 -12.31
N SER A 213 -11.13 -1.14 -12.57
CA SER A 213 -10.88 -2.49 -13.11
C SER A 213 -10.24 -2.51 -14.50
N SER A 214 -10.40 -1.45 -15.29
CA SER A 214 -9.76 -1.27 -16.59
C SER A 214 -8.59 -0.30 -16.52
N ALA A 215 -8.70 0.74 -15.68
CA ALA A 215 -7.68 1.78 -15.54
C ALA A 215 -6.36 1.23 -14.99
N VAL A 216 -6.42 0.37 -13.96
CA VAL A 216 -5.20 -0.17 -13.33
C VAL A 216 -4.39 -1.06 -14.28
N PRO A 217 -4.98 -2.05 -14.97
CA PRO A 217 -4.25 -2.81 -16.00
C PRO A 217 -3.66 -1.93 -17.09
N ASP A 218 -4.42 -0.95 -17.62
CA ASP A 218 -3.94 -0.05 -18.67
C ASP A 218 -2.78 0.86 -18.21
N LEU A 219 -2.79 1.31 -16.95
CA LEU A 219 -1.69 2.04 -16.35
C LEU A 219 -0.42 1.18 -16.27
N VAL A 220 -0.55 -0.03 -15.71
CA VAL A 220 0.57 -0.97 -15.53
C VAL A 220 1.15 -1.39 -16.88
N ASP A 221 0.30 -1.76 -17.85
CA ASP A 221 0.74 -2.14 -19.19
C ASP A 221 1.40 -0.97 -19.93
N SER A 222 0.94 0.26 -19.70
CA SER A 222 1.56 1.47 -20.29
C SER A 222 2.93 1.74 -19.70
N ALA A 223 3.10 1.59 -18.38
CA ALA A 223 4.39 1.74 -17.72
C ALA A 223 5.40 0.70 -18.22
N LEU A 224 4.99 -0.57 -18.30
CA LEU A 224 5.81 -1.67 -18.82
C LEU A 224 6.22 -1.44 -20.28
N ARG A 225 5.30 -0.99 -21.14
CA ARG A 225 5.62 -0.68 -22.55
C ARG A 225 6.60 0.45 -22.68
N PHE A 226 6.48 1.50 -21.84
CA PHE A 226 7.37 2.65 -21.87
C PHE A 226 8.78 2.29 -21.41
N ALA A 227 8.91 1.58 -20.29
CA ALA A 227 10.21 1.18 -19.72
C ALA A 227 10.88 0.01 -20.46
N GLY A 228 10.09 -0.83 -21.15
CA GLY A 228 10.61 -1.99 -21.91
C GLY A 228 11.33 -3.02 -21.03
N HIS A 229 12.44 -3.54 -21.52
CA HIS A 229 13.23 -4.57 -20.82
C HIS A 229 13.89 -4.09 -19.51
N ASN A 230 13.99 -2.78 -19.31
CA ASN A 230 14.58 -2.18 -18.11
C ASN A 230 13.49 -1.76 -17.09
N SER A 231 12.26 -2.21 -17.28
CA SER A 231 11.17 -1.88 -16.35
C SER A 231 11.46 -2.46 -14.97
N ASP A 232 11.11 -1.68 -13.94
CA ASP A 232 11.07 -2.18 -12.57
C ASP A 232 9.87 -3.08 -12.33
N ASN A 233 9.74 -3.61 -11.12
CA ASN A 233 8.49 -4.15 -10.62
C ASN A 233 7.44 -3.04 -10.72
N VAL A 234 6.24 -3.35 -11.19
CA VAL A 234 5.17 -2.38 -11.37
C VAL A 234 3.95 -2.84 -10.60
N THR A 235 3.65 -2.14 -9.53
CA THR A 235 2.57 -2.48 -8.62
C THR A 235 1.63 -1.30 -8.41
N ALA A 236 0.34 -1.57 -8.53
CA ALA A 236 -0.72 -0.57 -8.36
C ALA A 236 -1.98 -1.18 -7.75
N ILE A 237 -2.57 -0.46 -6.81
CA ILE A 237 -3.92 -0.70 -6.29
C ILE A 237 -4.72 0.59 -6.40
N ALA A 238 -5.91 0.52 -6.97
CA ALA A 238 -6.81 1.67 -7.04
C ALA A 238 -8.18 1.35 -6.46
N LEU A 239 -8.77 2.37 -5.86
CA LEU A 239 -10.11 2.39 -5.30
C LEU A 239 -10.92 3.48 -5.96
N GLU A 240 -12.19 3.20 -6.30
CA GLU A 240 -13.20 4.16 -6.69
C GLU A 240 -14.27 4.24 -5.60
N TRP A 241 -14.48 5.43 -5.05
CA TRP A 241 -15.46 5.68 -4.01
C TRP A 241 -16.86 5.81 -4.60
N GLU A 242 -17.75 4.88 -4.26
CA GLU A 242 -19.10 4.78 -4.82
C GLU A 242 -20.20 5.21 -3.83
N THR A 243 -19.85 5.51 -2.57
CA THR A 243 -20.81 5.94 -1.56
C THR A 243 -21.38 7.31 -1.96
N PRO A 244 -22.71 7.48 -2.07
CA PRO A 244 -23.32 8.76 -2.43
C PRO A 244 -22.97 9.85 -1.42
N ASP A 245 -22.80 11.09 -1.90
CA ASP A 245 -22.59 12.26 -1.07
C ASP A 245 -23.81 12.49 -0.17
N GLY A 246 -23.55 12.80 1.11
CA GLY A 246 -24.61 12.98 2.09
C GLY A 246 -25.32 11.72 2.57
N ALA A 247 -24.83 10.52 2.18
CA ALA A 247 -25.30 9.28 2.76
C ALA A 247 -24.97 9.25 4.26
N ASP A 248 -25.96 8.90 5.07
CA ASP A 248 -25.76 8.71 6.51
C ASP A 248 -24.86 7.50 6.73
N HIS A 249 -23.59 7.72 7.03
CA HIS A 249 -22.57 6.68 7.17
C HIS A 249 -22.88 5.70 8.31
N GLN A 250 -23.86 6.02 9.17
CA GLN A 250 -24.22 5.18 10.31
C GLN A 250 -25.11 3.97 9.96
N HIS A 251 -25.71 3.91 8.74
CA HIS A 251 -26.74 2.90 8.45
C HIS A 251 -26.49 2.04 7.19
N ASN A 252 -25.40 2.23 6.45
CA ASN A 252 -25.16 1.44 5.24
C ASN A 252 -24.43 0.13 5.59
N ARG A 253 -25.20 -0.87 6.08
CA ARG A 253 -24.71 -2.26 6.14
C ARG A 253 -24.53 -2.76 4.71
N VAL A 254 -23.31 -2.96 4.31
CA VAL A 254 -22.98 -3.54 3.01
C VAL A 254 -23.36 -5.02 3.05
N ALA A 255 -24.17 -5.47 2.09
CA ALA A 255 -24.41 -6.89 1.88
C ALA A 255 -23.16 -7.49 1.21
N PHE A 256 -22.42 -8.31 1.94
CA PHE A 256 -21.25 -9.01 1.42
C PHE A 256 -21.62 -10.41 0.96
N ASP A 257 -21.35 -10.70 -0.31
CA ASP A 257 -21.30 -12.06 -0.80
C ASP A 257 -19.83 -12.56 -0.70
N THR A 258 -19.60 -13.49 0.22
CA THR A 258 -18.56 -14.53 0.19
C THR A 258 -17.06 -14.19 0.45
N VAL A 259 -16.70 -13.06 1.04
CA VAL A 259 -15.38 -12.94 1.69
C VAL A 259 -15.64 -12.67 3.18
N SER A 260 -15.04 -13.46 4.09
CA SER A 260 -15.20 -13.21 5.51
C SER A 260 -14.73 -11.80 5.84
N GLU A 261 -15.53 -11.05 6.61
CA GLU A 261 -15.10 -9.80 7.22
C GLU A 261 -13.72 -10.03 7.87
N ASN A 262 -12.81 -9.07 7.74
CA ASN A 262 -11.42 -9.16 8.19
C ASN A 262 -10.47 -10.05 7.36
N ALA A 263 -10.82 -10.44 6.13
CA ALA A 263 -9.87 -11.11 5.26
C ALA A 263 -8.87 -10.12 4.65
N PHE A 264 -7.58 -10.43 4.74
CA PHE A 264 -6.54 -9.72 3.99
C PHE A 264 -6.37 -10.37 2.62
N ALA A 265 -6.32 -9.57 1.55
CA ALA A 265 -6.10 -10.04 0.20
C ALA A 265 -4.68 -9.67 -0.28
N PRO A 266 -3.63 -10.43 0.12
CA PRO A 266 -2.25 -10.14 -0.25
C PRO A 266 -1.97 -10.58 -1.69
N THR A 267 -0.96 -9.97 -2.31
CA THR A 267 -0.47 -10.35 -3.64
C THR A 267 0.11 -11.77 -3.66
N VAL A 268 0.67 -12.22 -2.54
CA VAL A 268 1.29 -13.54 -2.38
C VAL A 268 0.74 -14.20 -1.12
N ARG A 269 0.15 -15.40 -1.28
CA ARG A 269 -0.25 -16.24 -0.16
C ARG A 269 0.94 -17.11 0.24
N GLY A 270 1.54 -16.84 1.38
CA GLY A 270 2.60 -17.65 1.96
C GLY A 270 3.01 -17.08 3.31
N GLY A 271 2.91 -17.87 4.37
CA GLY A 271 3.45 -17.50 5.68
C GLY A 271 4.98 -17.52 5.60
N LEU A 272 5.62 -16.45 6.08
CA LEU A 272 7.05 -16.50 6.35
C LEU A 272 7.31 -17.36 7.59
N PRO A 273 8.32 -18.24 7.60
CA PRO A 273 8.72 -18.95 8.80
C PRO A 273 9.16 -17.93 9.87
N GLY A 274 8.55 -17.98 11.06
CA GLY A 274 9.01 -17.21 12.22
C GLY A 274 8.20 -15.98 12.62
N TYR A 275 7.01 -15.74 12.03
CA TYR A 275 6.10 -14.72 12.55
C TYR A 275 5.17 -15.36 13.60
N GLU A 276 5.42 -15.09 14.88
CA GLU A 276 4.42 -15.23 15.95
C GLU A 276 3.96 -13.83 16.36
N PRO A 277 2.65 -13.54 16.29
CA PRO A 277 2.12 -12.30 16.87
C PRO A 277 2.39 -12.32 18.39
N GLU A 278 2.86 -11.19 18.93
CA GLU A 278 2.97 -11.04 20.40
C GLU A 278 1.59 -11.27 20.99
N SER A 279 1.41 -12.41 21.68
CA SER A 279 0.16 -12.73 22.37
C SER A 279 -0.01 -11.77 23.54
N THR A 280 -1.05 -10.95 23.51
CA THR A 280 -1.64 -10.43 24.74
C THR A 280 -2.22 -11.63 25.51
N ALA A 281 -1.58 -11.96 26.62
CA ALA A 281 -1.93 -13.09 27.45
C ALA A 281 -3.38 -13.01 27.96
N GLY A 282 -4.14 -14.09 27.73
CA GLY A 282 -5.32 -14.40 28.56
C GLY A 282 -6.51 -14.95 27.79
N GLN A 283 -6.58 -16.22 27.53
CA GLN A 283 -7.56 -17.19 27.89
C GLN A 283 -7.65 -18.37 26.91
N SER A 284 -7.57 -19.54 27.50
CA SER A 284 -7.60 -20.89 26.95
C SER A 284 -8.95 -21.28 26.32
N ALA A 285 -8.94 -21.91 25.14
CA ALA A 285 -9.92 -22.95 24.73
C ALA A 285 -9.29 -23.89 23.71
N GLU A 286 -9.55 -25.17 23.90
CA GLU A 286 -9.01 -26.35 23.21
C GLU A 286 -9.49 -26.52 21.75
N PRO A 287 -8.86 -27.45 20.98
CA PRO A 287 -8.96 -27.49 19.53
C PRO A 287 -10.09 -28.39 19.01
N ALA A 288 -10.56 -28.13 17.81
CA ALA A 288 -11.33 -29.08 17.02
C ALA A 288 -10.70 -29.22 15.62
N ASP A 289 -10.56 -30.49 15.23
CA ASP A 289 -9.94 -31.05 14.04
C ASP A 289 -10.63 -30.72 12.70
N ASP A 290 -9.80 -30.68 11.66
CA ASP A 290 -9.83 -31.46 10.40
C ASP A 290 -10.38 -30.82 9.11
N ALA A 291 -9.59 -31.14 8.07
CA ALA A 291 -9.87 -31.32 6.63
C ALA A 291 -9.81 -30.11 5.67
N GLY A 292 -8.68 -30.09 5.02
CA GLY A 292 -8.29 -29.94 3.64
C GLY A 292 -9.31 -29.62 2.53
N ALA A 293 -8.92 -28.64 1.70
CA ALA A 293 -9.03 -28.76 0.22
C ALA A 293 -8.31 -27.60 -0.48
N ASN A 294 -7.46 -28.02 -1.37
CA ASN A 294 -6.75 -27.24 -2.39
C ASN A 294 -7.72 -26.65 -3.42
N THR A 295 -7.68 -25.35 -3.70
CA THR A 295 -8.15 -24.85 -4.99
C THR A 295 -7.41 -23.55 -5.35
N THR A 296 -6.67 -23.62 -6.43
CA THR A 296 -6.16 -22.50 -7.24
C THR A 296 -7.34 -21.69 -7.78
N GLY A 297 -7.45 -20.43 -7.39
CA GLY A 297 -8.49 -19.52 -7.86
C GLY A 297 -7.90 -18.17 -8.31
N SER A 298 -7.99 -17.91 -9.59
CA SER A 298 -7.81 -16.61 -10.21
C SER A 298 -8.82 -15.62 -9.62
N VAL A 299 -8.34 -14.51 -9.03
CA VAL A 299 -9.21 -13.48 -8.46
C VAL A 299 -9.63 -12.52 -9.58
N THR A 300 -10.84 -12.69 -10.03
CA THR A 300 -11.55 -11.78 -10.95
C THR A 300 -12.10 -10.58 -10.16
N ALA A 301 -12.09 -9.41 -10.77
CA ALA A 301 -12.65 -8.18 -10.25
C ALA A 301 -14.07 -8.37 -9.69
N ARG A 302 -14.32 -7.95 -8.46
CA ARG A 302 -15.67 -7.87 -7.91
C ARG A 302 -15.98 -6.45 -7.43
N ARG A 303 -17.18 -5.99 -7.78
CA ARG A 303 -17.80 -4.80 -7.18
C ARG A 303 -18.20 -5.15 -5.75
N VAL A 304 -17.81 -4.33 -4.84
CA VAL A 304 -18.25 -4.35 -3.43
C VAL A 304 -19.13 -3.15 -3.14
#